data_188cea0be165b522f44bf118f44671f3
#
_entry.id   188cea0be165b522f44bf118f44671f3
#
_cell.length_a   1.000
_cell.length_b   1.000
_cell.length_c   1.000
_cell.angle_alpha   90.00
_cell.angle_beta   90.00
_cell.angle_gamma   90.00
#
_symmetry.space_group_name_H-M   'P 1'
#
loop_
_entity.id
_entity.type
_entity.pdbx_description
1 polymer ?
#
loop_
_entity_poly.entity_id
_entity_poly.type
_entity_poly.pdbx_seq_one_letter_code
_entity_poly.pdbx_strand_id
1 'polypeptide(L)'
;MNHTKNLEDKLQIEKEDRRLLPNVPDPSGRRTNVDRRQGMDGEIRDSDFRAYTASAEAGRRFKVHIPVTVTAGAGGRKQVVKGICEDISSTGMLLTLAEGEKKVKEGENIDLSFVVRPGDMPEGYEMKVKKLKAEVVRRFDRDGREALGIHFKKSLAEYHQQRRGQYLIAVSAFLMLCISLVIILMRSESVVYFRFNKYLYLYSIITAAFLLSRYFFAIFYRPVKVDMDYTPGVSIIIPCFNEEKWIQRTILGCVNQDYPPDKLQVIVVDDHSTDKSLEKIKEIIDRMEQDDRNLHIKDRVTWYEQPKNGGKREALAAGLKLAKHELLVFVDSDSFLSPFAIRNVVQPFKDKEMGGVCGRTDVANTYTNGLTKM
;
A
#
# COMPACT_ATOMS: atom_id res chain seq x y z
N MET A 1 4.45 -11.29 42.24
CA MET A 1 3.88 -12.49 41.61
C MET A 1 3.10 -12.18 40.30
N ASN A 2 2.64 -10.94 40.07
CA ASN A 2 1.88 -10.63 38.86
C ASN A 2 2.71 -10.22 37.60
N HIS A 3 4.00 -9.93 37.75
CA HIS A 3 4.86 -9.54 36.63
C HIS A 3 5.40 -10.73 35.83
N THR A 4 5.63 -11.86 36.48
CA THR A 4 6.13 -13.09 35.83
C THR A 4 5.06 -13.80 35.00
N LYS A 5 3.81 -13.79 35.47
CA LYS A 5 2.68 -14.40 34.77
C LYS A 5 2.37 -13.67 33.45
N ASN A 6 2.51 -12.35 33.43
CA ASN A 6 2.31 -11.53 32.25
C ASN A 6 3.41 -11.69 31.16
N LEU A 7 4.60 -12.13 31.58
CA LEU A 7 5.70 -12.45 30.65
C LEU A 7 5.54 -13.84 30.03
N GLU A 8 5.08 -14.81 30.85
CA GLU A 8 4.84 -16.18 30.38
C GLU A 8 3.66 -16.25 29.41
N ASP A 9 2.58 -15.51 29.68
CA ASP A 9 1.44 -15.41 28.75
C ASP A 9 1.83 -14.72 27.41
N LYS A 10 2.67 -13.68 27.44
CA LYS A 10 3.21 -13.05 26.21
C LYS A 10 4.13 -14.01 25.44
N LEU A 11 4.96 -14.77 26.12
CA LEU A 11 5.84 -15.77 25.49
C LEU A 11 5.07 -16.96 24.91
N GLN A 12 3.92 -17.30 25.47
CA GLN A 12 3.06 -18.38 24.98
C GLN A 12 2.29 -17.96 23.74
N ILE A 13 1.79 -16.72 23.69
CA ILE A 13 1.16 -16.12 22.51
C ILE A 13 2.15 -16.00 21.34
N GLU A 14 3.42 -15.63 21.63
CA GLU A 14 4.49 -15.56 20.61
C GLU A 14 4.88 -16.94 20.05
N LYS A 15 4.69 -18.02 20.80
CA LYS A 15 4.99 -19.39 20.34
C LYS A 15 3.91 -19.98 19.42
N GLU A 16 2.67 -19.53 19.53
CA GLU A 16 1.54 -20.05 18.75
C GLU A 16 1.40 -19.38 17.38
N ASP A 17 1.85 -18.14 17.23
CA ASP A 17 1.82 -17.47 15.92
C ASP A 17 3.08 -17.78 15.11
N ARG A 18 3.01 -18.79 14.24
CA ARG A 18 4.10 -19.19 13.34
C ARG A 18 4.54 -18.09 12.36
N ARG A 19 3.81 -17.00 12.25
CA ARG A 19 4.15 -15.83 11.41
C ARG A 19 4.97 -14.80 12.18
N LEU A 20 4.90 -14.80 13.49
CA LEU A 20 5.84 -14.10 14.34
C LEU A 20 7.02 -15.04 14.53
N LEU A 21 8.07 -14.88 13.73
CA LEU A 21 9.31 -15.60 13.99
C LEU A 21 9.68 -15.39 15.46
N PRO A 22 9.78 -16.47 16.27
CA PRO A 22 10.16 -16.33 17.68
C PRO A 22 11.48 -15.58 17.70
N ASN A 23 11.69 -14.77 18.73
CA ASN A 23 12.95 -14.11 19.00
C ASN A 23 14.07 -15.16 19.05
N VAL A 24 14.63 -15.52 17.90
CA VAL A 24 15.84 -16.30 17.81
C VAL A 24 16.98 -15.33 18.11
N PRO A 25 17.68 -15.47 19.23
CA PRO A 25 18.80 -14.60 19.52
C PRO A 25 19.79 -14.73 18.36
N ASP A 26 20.05 -13.64 17.67
CA ASP A 26 21.16 -13.60 16.73
C ASP A 26 22.45 -13.76 17.54
N PRO A 27 23.26 -14.80 17.30
CA PRO A 27 24.53 -15.00 17.98
C PRO A 27 25.46 -13.77 17.87
N SER A 28 25.24 -12.91 16.89
CA SER A 28 26.00 -11.68 16.70
C SER A 28 25.47 -10.50 17.51
N GLY A 29 24.32 -10.61 18.20
CA GLY A 29 23.67 -9.55 18.98
C GLY A 29 23.20 -8.35 18.14
N ARG A 30 23.27 -8.44 16.81
CA ARG A 30 22.94 -7.34 15.88
C ARG A 30 21.50 -7.36 15.39
N ARG A 31 20.78 -8.45 15.63
CA ARG A 31 19.36 -8.57 15.30
C ARG A 31 18.56 -8.58 16.58
N THR A 32 18.06 -7.43 16.97
CA THR A 32 16.94 -7.40 17.88
C THR A 32 15.73 -7.89 17.06
N ASN A 33 15.22 -9.06 17.41
CA ASN A 33 13.94 -9.56 16.92
C ASN A 33 12.81 -8.75 17.58
N VAL A 34 12.80 -7.49 17.34
CA VAL A 34 11.68 -6.62 17.58
C VAL A 34 10.62 -7.03 16.55
N ASP A 35 9.43 -7.34 17.00
CA ASP A 35 8.29 -7.59 16.12
C ASP A 35 8.34 -6.53 15.00
N ARG A 36 8.51 -6.97 13.76
CA ARG A 36 8.67 -6.09 12.60
C ARG A 36 7.43 -5.22 12.36
N ARG A 37 6.36 -5.51 13.09
CA ARG A 37 5.10 -4.77 13.15
C ARG A 37 5.01 -3.86 14.38
N GLN A 38 6.10 -3.67 15.15
CA GLN A 38 6.14 -2.71 16.26
C GLN A 38 5.89 -1.29 15.71
N GLY A 39 4.82 -0.67 16.19
CA GLY A 39 4.26 0.58 15.69
C GLY A 39 3.02 0.40 14.83
N MET A 40 2.68 -0.83 14.44
CA MET A 40 1.38 -1.22 13.95
C MET A 40 0.68 -2.00 15.06
N ASP A 41 0.17 -1.33 16.04
CA ASP A 41 -0.78 -1.88 16.98
C ASP A 41 -2.06 -2.16 16.19
N GLY A 42 -2.62 -3.35 16.32
CA GLY A 42 -3.92 -3.69 15.75
C GLY A 42 -5.07 -2.84 16.31
N GLU A 43 -4.77 -1.93 17.25
CA GLU A 43 -5.75 -1.00 17.81
C GLU A 43 -6.16 0.05 16.79
N ILE A 44 -7.45 0.07 16.52
CA ILE A 44 -8.10 1.07 15.67
C ILE A 44 -8.31 2.32 16.51
N ARG A 45 -7.69 3.42 16.11
CA ARG A 45 -7.78 4.71 16.79
C ARG A 45 -9.02 5.47 16.32
N ASP A 46 -9.57 6.34 17.16
CA ASP A 46 -10.65 7.24 16.76
C ASP A 46 -10.27 8.14 15.58
N SER A 47 -8.98 8.42 15.40
CA SER A 47 -8.44 9.12 14.23
C SER A 47 -8.68 8.36 12.92
N ASP A 48 -8.69 7.04 12.95
CA ASP A 48 -8.88 6.19 11.77
C ASP A 48 -10.31 6.32 11.22
N PHE A 49 -11.29 6.64 12.09
CA PHE A 49 -12.67 6.94 11.69
C PHE A 49 -12.91 8.39 11.27
N ARG A 50 -12.05 9.33 11.68
CA ARG A 50 -12.22 10.76 11.36
C ARG A 50 -11.82 11.12 9.93
N ALA A 51 -11.21 10.19 9.22
CA ALA A 51 -10.71 10.41 7.86
C ALA A 51 -11.81 10.49 6.77
N TYR A 52 -13.09 10.38 7.14
CA TYR A 52 -14.19 10.05 6.22
C TYR A 52 -15.02 11.20 5.70
N THR A 53 -14.65 12.43 5.88
CA THR A 53 -15.41 13.54 5.32
C THR A 53 -14.86 13.99 3.99
N ALA A 54 -15.43 13.50 2.87
CA ALA A 54 -15.16 14.10 1.56
C ALA A 54 -16.40 14.04 0.67
N SER A 55 -16.57 15.07 -0.16
CA SER A 55 -17.51 15.04 -1.26
C SER A 55 -17.12 13.94 -2.24
N ALA A 56 -18.09 13.18 -2.72
CA ALA A 56 -17.89 12.07 -3.65
C ALA A 56 -17.18 12.50 -4.96
N GLU A 57 -17.30 13.77 -5.34
CA GLU A 57 -16.74 14.33 -6.58
C GLU A 57 -15.25 14.72 -6.50
N ALA A 58 -14.73 15.02 -5.31
CA ALA A 58 -13.35 15.51 -5.15
C ALA A 58 -12.32 14.44 -4.74
N GLY A 59 -12.73 13.18 -4.63
CA GLY A 59 -11.93 12.13 -4.01
C GLY A 59 -11.95 12.21 -2.47
N ARG A 60 -11.53 11.14 -1.82
CA ARG A 60 -11.48 11.08 -0.36
C ARG A 60 -10.41 11.98 0.20
N ARG A 61 -10.76 12.75 1.24
CA ARG A 61 -9.80 13.52 2.03
C ARG A 61 -9.53 12.83 3.35
N PHE A 62 -8.27 12.67 3.66
CA PHE A 62 -7.81 12.07 4.91
C PHE A 62 -7.28 13.19 5.81
N LYS A 63 -7.80 13.27 7.03
CA LYS A 63 -7.24 14.18 8.04
C LYS A 63 -5.89 13.62 8.48
N VAL A 64 -4.86 14.45 8.36
CA VAL A 64 -3.48 14.07 8.65
C VAL A 64 -2.78 15.19 9.41
N HIS A 65 -1.62 14.90 9.97
CA HIS A 65 -0.74 15.90 10.58
C HIS A 65 0.69 15.65 10.11
N ILE A 66 0.97 16.02 8.85
CA ILE A 66 2.22 15.67 8.17
C ILE A 66 3.04 16.93 7.94
N PRO A 67 4.31 17.00 8.37
CA PRO A 67 5.20 18.10 8.02
C PRO A 67 5.53 18.08 6.53
N VAL A 68 5.31 19.21 5.86
CA VAL A 68 5.51 19.39 4.42
C VAL A 68 6.56 20.48 4.18
N THR A 69 7.45 20.21 3.26
CA THR A 69 8.39 21.20 2.74
C THR A 69 7.93 21.65 1.36
N VAL A 70 7.66 22.93 1.22
CA VAL A 70 7.26 23.59 -0.02
C VAL A 70 8.47 24.28 -0.60
N THR A 71 8.77 24.04 -1.87
CA THR A 71 9.79 24.79 -2.60
C THR A 71 9.11 25.63 -3.66
N ALA A 72 9.07 26.92 -3.46
CA ALA A 72 8.48 27.89 -4.37
C ALA A 72 9.60 28.68 -5.10
N GLY A 73 9.33 29.23 -6.26
CA GLY A 73 10.20 30.17 -6.98
C GLY A 73 10.38 29.86 -8.44
N ALA A 74 10.12 30.89 -9.27
CA ALA A 74 10.49 30.97 -10.68
C ALA A 74 11.74 31.86 -10.81
N GLY A 75 12.74 31.44 -11.61
CA GLY A 75 13.85 32.30 -11.98
C GLY A 75 15.02 32.40 -11.00
N GLY A 76 15.50 31.24 -10.47
CA GLY A 76 16.85 31.18 -9.86
C GLY A 76 16.93 31.30 -8.34
N ARG A 77 15.96 31.87 -7.63
CA ARG A 77 15.90 31.88 -6.15
C ARG A 77 14.79 30.92 -5.66
N LYS A 78 15.18 29.71 -5.26
CA LYS A 78 14.27 28.78 -4.61
C LYS A 78 14.04 29.21 -3.16
N GLN A 79 12.80 29.48 -2.82
CA GLN A 79 12.35 29.71 -1.47
C GLN A 79 11.84 28.40 -0.89
N VAL A 80 12.34 28.02 0.28
CA VAL A 80 11.86 26.83 1.01
C VAL A 80 10.98 27.33 2.15
N VAL A 81 9.75 26.82 2.20
CA VAL A 81 8.74 27.16 3.20
C VAL A 81 8.30 25.88 3.88
N LYS A 82 8.11 25.91 5.19
CA LYS A 82 7.64 24.74 5.96
C LYS A 82 6.21 24.95 6.41
N GLY A 83 5.45 23.87 6.43
CA GLY A 83 4.08 23.88 6.92
C GLY A 83 3.64 22.49 7.35
N ILE A 84 2.42 22.41 7.85
CA ILE A 84 1.77 21.17 8.30
C ILE A 84 0.58 20.92 7.40
N CYS A 85 0.53 19.73 6.82
CA CYS A 85 -0.63 19.26 6.09
C CYS A 85 -1.70 18.83 7.08
N GLU A 86 -2.90 19.40 6.98
CA GLU A 86 -4.05 19.07 7.84
C GLU A 86 -4.99 18.07 7.19
N ASP A 87 -5.12 18.13 5.88
CA ASP A 87 -5.82 17.11 5.10
C ASP A 87 -5.16 16.87 3.75
N ILE A 88 -5.29 15.65 3.26
CA ILE A 88 -4.73 15.22 1.99
C ILE A 88 -5.75 14.37 1.23
N SER A 89 -5.78 14.55 -0.10
CA SER A 89 -6.56 13.72 -1.02
C SER A 89 -5.68 13.21 -2.17
N SER A 90 -6.25 12.44 -3.07
CA SER A 90 -5.55 11.99 -4.28
C SER A 90 -5.04 13.15 -5.14
N THR A 91 -5.73 14.28 -5.15
CA THR A 91 -5.48 15.41 -6.07
C THR A 91 -5.01 16.69 -5.40
N GLY A 92 -4.97 16.76 -4.07
CA GLY A 92 -4.59 17.98 -3.38
C GLY A 92 -4.42 17.84 -1.88
N MET A 93 -4.04 18.94 -1.21
CA MET A 93 -3.90 19.02 0.23
C MET A 93 -4.26 20.40 0.76
N LEU A 94 -4.58 20.46 2.03
CA LEU A 94 -4.66 21.67 2.83
C LEU A 94 -3.39 21.80 3.68
N LEU A 95 -2.66 22.87 3.50
CA LEU A 95 -1.38 23.13 4.18
C LEU A 95 -1.48 24.40 5.02
N THR A 96 -1.19 24.33 6.31
CA THR A 96 -1.04 25.48 7.19
C THR A 96 0.44 25.81 7.33
N LEU A 97 0.82 27.05 7.03
CA LEU A 97 2.21 27.49 7.09
C LEU A 97 2.69 27.67 8.55
N ALA A 98 3.98 27.43 8.77
CA ALA A 98 4.61 27.74 10.06
C ALA A 98 4.71 29.26 10.25
N GLU A 99 4.71 29.71 11.51
CA GLU A 99 4.84 31.12 11.86
C GLU A 99 6.16 31.73 11.34
N GLY A 100 6.07 32.92 10.77
CA GLY A 100 7.25 33.63 10.23
C GLY A 100 7.71 33.18 8.84
N GLU A 101 7.04 32.21 8.23
CA GLU A 101 7.39 31.77 6.87
C GLU A 101 6.95 32.80 5.81
N LYS A 102 7.70 32.83 4.71
CA LYS A 102 7.41 33.74 3.61
C LYS A 102 6.14 33.33 2.86
N LYS A 103 5.37 34.33 2.47
CA LYS A 103 4.08 34.16 1.76
C LYS A 103 4.29 33.55 0.37
N VAL A 104 3.54 32.48 0.08
CA VAL A 104 3.44 31.87 -1.24
C VAL A 104 2.23 32.48 -1.96
N LYS A 105 2.36 32.84 -3.24
CA LYS A 105 1.28 33.48 -3.99
C LYS A 105 0.27 32.44 -4.50
N GLU A 106 -0.98 32.86 -4.59
CA GLU A 106 -2.02 32.11 -5.29
C GLU A 106 -1.68 31.99 -6.79
N GLY A 107 -1.93 30.83 -7.40
CA GLY A 107 -1.50 30.54 -8.78
C GLY A 107 -0.02 30.17 -8.93
N GLU A 108 0.77 30.16 -7.84
CA GLU A 108 2.18 29.82 -7.92
C GLU A 108 2.40 28.30 -8.04
N ASN A 109 3.31 27.93 -8.96
CA ASN A 109 3.76 26.55 -9.08
C ASN A 109 4.81 26.24 -8.04
N ILE A 110 4.60 25.18 -7.28
CA ILE A 110 5.42 24.73 -6.16
C ILE A 110 5.82 23.27 -6.30
N ASP A 111 6.95 22.93 -5.70
CA ASP A 111 7.38 21.55 -5.51
C ASP A 111 7.17 21.14 -4.04
N LEU A 112 6.42 20.07 -3.81
CA LEU A 112 6.12 19.54 -2.48
C LEU A 112 7.02 18.36 -2.14
N SER A 113 7.48 18.30 -0.90
CA SER A 113 8.21 17.14 -0.37
C SER A 113 7.71 16.82 1.03
N PHE A 114 7.26 15.60 1.26
CA PHE A 114 6.76 15.12 2.55
C PHE A 114 6.91 13.61 2.68
N VAL A 115 6.76 13.11 3.90
CA VAL A 115 6.81 11.69 4.20
C VAL A 115 5.55 11.34 4.99
N VAL A 116 4.75 10.46 4.45
CA VAL A 116 3.66 9.81 5.17
C VAL A 116 4.28 8.65 5.95
N ARG A 117 4.13 8.64 7.27
CA ARG A 117 4.62 7.59 8.16
C ARG A 117 3.48 6.63 8.52
N PRO A 118 3.77 5.41 8.98
CA PRO A 118 2.76 4.55 9.56
C PRO A 118 2.04 5.28 10.70
N GLY A 119 0.70 5.33 10.64
CA GLY A 119 -0.12 6.06 11.62
C GLY A 119 -0.46 7.51 11.25
N ASP A 120 0.19 8.11 10.25
CA ASP A 120 -0.22 9.43 9.74
C ASP A 120 -1.49 9.33 8.86
N MET A 121 -1.66 8.20 8.17
CA MET A 121 -2.85 7.84 7.40
C MET A 121 -3.41 6.51 7.89
N PRO A 122 -4.69 6.20 7.62
CA PRO A 122 -5.24 4.89 7.93
C PRO A 122 -4.36 3.74 7.37
N GLU A 123 -4.36 2.60 8.04
CA GLU A 123 -3.78 1.32 7.63
C GLU A 123 -2.24 1.27 7.52
N GLY A 124 -1.54 2.20 8.17
CA GLY A 124 -0.08 2.17 8.20
C GLY A 124 0.59 2.42 6.85
N TYR A 125 -0.11 3.11 5.94
CA TYR A 125 0.41 3.48 4.64
C TYR A 125 1.64 4.38 4.77
N GLU A 126 2.72 3.98 4.11
CA GLU A 126 3.96 4.74 4.05
C GLU A 126 4.21 5.26 2.64
N MET A 127 4.49 6.55 2.50
CA MET A 127 4.88 7.12 1.21
C MET A 127 5.89 8.25 1.39
N LYS A 128 6.97 8.19 0.62
CA LYS A 128 7.94 9.28 0.53
C LYS A 128 7.76 10.05 -0.77
N VAL A 129 7.20 11.24 -0.66
CA VAL A 129 7.00 12.15 -1.79
C VAL A 129 8.17 13.13 -1.88
N LYS A 130 8.78 13.23 -3.06
CA LYS A 130 9.85 14.18 -3.35
C LYS A 130 9.53 14.95 -4.63
N LYS A 131 9.54 16.28 -4.54
CA LYS A 131 9.32 17.19 -5.69
C LYS A 131 8.04 16.89 -6.48
N LEU A 132 6.92 16.68 -5.77
CA LEU A 132 5.61 16.61 -6.40
C LEU A 132 5.22 18.01 -6.86
N LYS A 133 5.00 18.16 -8.17
CA LYS A 133 4.59 19.45 -8.74
C LYS A 133 3.13 19.71 -8.37
N ALA A 134 2.89 20.90 -7.86
CA ALA A 134 1.58 21.36 -7.43
C ALA A 134 1.39 22.85 -7.70
N GLU A 135 0.16 23.31 -7.57
CA GLU A 135 -0.24 24.69 -7.72
C GLU A 135 -1.05 25.14 -6.51
N VAL A 136 -0.83 26.35 -6.04
CA VAL A 136 -1.61 26.97 -4.98
C VAL A 136 -2.93 27.50 -5.58
N VAL A 137 -4.04 26.84 -5.29
CA VAL A 137 -5.35 27.19 -5.86
C VAL A 137 -6.05 28.27 -5.04
N ARG A 138 -5.86 28.28 -3.74
CA ARG A 138 -6.48 29.26 -2.84
C ARG A 138 -5.63 29.52 -1.62
N ARG A 139 -5.78 30.73 -1.08
CA ARG A 139 -5.10 31.18 0.11
C ARG A 139 -6.12 31.84 1.04
N PHE A 140 -6.09 31.49 2.34
CA PHE A 140 -7.00 32.04 3.32
C PHE A 140 -6.36 32.03 4.71
N ASP A 141 -6.89 32.84 5.62
CA ASP A 141 -6.47 32.84 7.03
C ASP A 141 -7.34 31.85 7.78
N ARG A 142 -6.71 31.04 8.64
CA ARG A 142 -7.38 30.13 9.54
C ARG A 142 -6.75 30.22 10.92
N ASP A 143 -7.52 30.70 11.87
CA ASP A 143 -7.08 30.85 13.28
C ASP A 143 -5.79 31.67 13.43
N GLY A 144 -5.62 32.74 12.61
CA GLY A 144 -4.45 33.61 12.62
C GLY A 144 -3.21 33.01 11.92
N ARG A 145 -3.38 31.86 11.23
CA ARG A 145 -2.33 31.24 10.42
C ARG A 145 -2.71 31.19 8.95
N GLU A 146 -1.73 31.38 8.11
CA GLU A 146 -1.94 31.29 6.67
C GLU A 146 -2.12 29.84 6.24
N ALA A 147 -3.25 29.53 5.58
CA ALA A 147 -3.58 28.23 5.05
C ALA A 147 -3.63 28.27 3.51
N LEU A 148 -3.08 27.25 2.86
CA LEU A 148 -2.99 27.09 1.42
C LEU A 148 -3.77 25.87 0.98
N GLY A 149 -4.72 26.05 0.05
CA GLY A 149 -5.33 24.97 -0.70
C GLY A 149 -4.47 24.66 -1.93
N ILE A 150 -3.93 23.47 -1.99
CA ILE A 150 -2.95 23.05 -2.99
C ILE A 150 -3.54 21.95 -3.87
N HIS A 151 -3.40 22.09 -5.18
CA HIS A 151 -3.77 21.09 -6.18
C HIS A 151 -2.52 20.44 -6.78
N PHE A 152 -2.49 19.11 -6.84
CA PHE A 152 -1.37 18.37 -7.42
C PHE A 152 -1.50 18.28 -8.94
N LYS A 153 -0.44 18.59 -9.69
CA LYS A 153 -0.42 18.42 -11.15
C LYS A 153 -0.47 16.97 -11.59
N LYS A 154 -0.08 16.04 -10.70
CA LYS A 154 -0.22 14.60 -10.85
C LYS A 154 -0.84 14.07 -9.59
N SER A 155 -1.84 13.21 -9.72
CA SER A 155 -2.44 12.57 -8.56
C SER A 155 -1.43 11.77 -7.74
N LEU A 156 -1.65 11.61 -6.43
CA LEU A 156 -0.82 10.76 -5.59
C LEU A 156 -0.82 9.30 -6.08
N ALA A 157 -1.94 8.85 -6.64
CA ALA A 157 -2.05 7.54 -7.26
C ALA A 157 -1.07 7.37 -8.43
N GLU A 158 -0.98 8.36 -9.34
CA GLU A 158 0.01 8.37 -10.42
C GLU A 158 1.45 8.47 -9.91
N TYR A 159 1.67 9.31 -8.88
CA TYR A 159 2.99 9.46 -8.29
C TYR A 159 3.49 8.15 -7.69
N HIS A 160 2.61 7.39 -7.04
CA HIS A 160 2.92 6.08 -6.47
C HIS A 160 3.29 5.06 -7.54
N GLN A 161 2.61 5.06 -8.69
CA GLN A 161 2.93 4.20 -9.82
C GLN A 161 4.28 4.52 -10.47
N GLN A 162 4.74 5.78 -10.42
CA GLN A 162 6.00 6.17 -11.05
C GLN A 162 7.20 5.65 -10.27
N ARG A 163 7.69 4.47 -10.61
CA ARG A 163 8.92 3.89 -10.05
C ARG A 163 10.13 4.75 -10.44
N ARG A 164 10.65 5.53 -9.49
CA ARG A 164 11.97 6.14 -9.59
C ARG A 164 13.03 5.07 -9.39
N GLY A 165 13.48 4.43 -10.37
CA GLY A 165 14.55 3.42 -10.24
C GLY A 165 14.48 2.34 -11.31
N GLN A 166 13.48 2.35 -12.17
CA GLN A 166 13.37 1.38 -13.26
C GLN A 166 14.64 1.37 -14.15
N TYR A 167 15.20 2.54 -14.42
CA TYR A 167 16.45 2.64 -15.19
C TYR A 167 17.65 2.04 -14.47
N LEU A 168 17.77 2.21 -13.15
CA LEU A 168 18.86 1.61 -12.37
C LEU A 168 18.73 0.09 -12.33
N ILE A 169 17.50 -0.43 -12.17
CA ILE A 169 17.23 -1.87 -12.22
C ILE A 169 17.52 -2.41 -13.62
N ALA A 170 17.06 -1.72 -14.67
CA ALA A 170 17.33 -2.12 -16.04
C ALA A 170 18.82 -2.12 -16.37
N VAL A 171 19.56 -1.08 -15.96
CA VAL A 171 21.02 -0.97 -16.16
C VAL A 171 21.75 -2.05 -15.38
N SER A 172 21.41 -2.30 -14.11
CA SER A 172 22.04 -3.35 -13.31
C SER A 172 21.76 -4.74 -13.88
N ALA A 173 20.54 -5.01 -14.35
CA ALA A 173 20.18 -6.26 -15.00
C ALA A 173 20.94 -6.46 -16.33
N PHE A 174 21.08 -5.40 -17.14
CA PHE A 174 21.89 -5.44 -18.36
C PHE A 174 23.36 -5.71 -18.06
N LEU A 175 23.92 -5.08 -17.02
CA LEU A 175 25.30 -5.32 -16.58
C LEU A 175 25.51 -6.75 -16.10
N MET A 176 24.56 -7.30 -15.33
CA MET A 176 24.55 -8.70 -14.92
C MET A 176 24.46 -9.65 -16.13
N LEU A 177 23.66 -9.30 -17.14
CA LEU A 177 23.60 -10.03 -18.42
C LEU A 177 24.96 -10.08 -19.09
N CYS A 178 25.63 -8.94 -19.23
CA CYS A 178 26.95 -8.84 -19.84
C CYS A 178 27.99 -9.68 -19.08
N ILE A 179 28.01 -9.58 -17.73
CA ILE A 179 28.92 -10.37 -16.89
C ILE A 179 28.63 -11.86 -17.04
N SER A 180 27.34 -12.27 -17.03
CA SER A 180 26.96 -13.67 -17.22
C SER A 180 27.41 -14.19 -18.60
N LEU A 181 27.24 -13.37 -19.65
CA LEU A 181 27.70 -13.73 -21.00
C LEU A 181 29.20 -13.90 -21.05
N VAL A 182 29.99 -13.01 -20.43
CA VAL A 182 31.45 -13.12 -20.35
C VAL A 182 31.88 -14.40 -19.62
N ILE A 183 31.23 -14.72 -18.47
CA ILE A 183 31.53 -15.96 -17.73
C ILE A 183 31.22 -17.20 -18.57
N ILE A 184 30.10 -17.18 -19.31
CA ILE A 184 29.72 -18.28 -20.21
C ILE A 184 30.76 -18.45 -21.33
N LEU A 185 31.19 -17.35 -21.96
CA LEU A 185 32.20 -17.36 -23.01
C LEU A 185 33.56 -17.85 -22.49
N MET A 186 33.99 -17.40 -21.31
CA MET A 186 35.24 -17.89 -20.69
C MET A 186 35.20 -19.38 -20.31
N ARG A 187 34.00 -19.92 -20.05
CA ARG A 187 33.78 -21.33 -19.74
C ARG A 187 33.53 -22.20 -20.98
N SER A 188 33.44 -21.63 -22.17
CA SER A 188 33.13 -22.36 -23.40
C SER A 188 34.17 -23.43 -23.72
N GLU A 189 35.44 -23.22 -23.39
CA GLU A 189 36.51 -24.21 -23.55
C GLU A 189 36.26 -25.47 -22.70
N SER A 190 35.75 -25.33 -21.47
CA SER A 190 35.46 -26.47 -20.59
C SER A 190 34.26 -27.31 -21.07
N VAL A 191 33.38 -26.76 -21.89
CA VAL A 191 32.22 -27.46 -22.46
C VAL A 191 32.66 -28.52 -23.50
N VAL A 192 33.78 -28.27 -24.16
CA VAL A 192 34.33 -29.19 -25.19
C VAL A 192 34.90 -30.46 -24.55
N TYR A 193 35.47 -30.36 -23.35
CA TYR A 193 36.12 -31.48 -22.65
C TYR A 193 35.17 -32.40 -21.87
N PHE A 194 33.98 -31.96 -21.51
CA PHE A 194 33.01 -32.74 -20.71
C PHE A 194 31.73 -33.02 -21.48
N ARG A 195 31.69 -34.14 -22.22
CA ARG A 195 30.49 -34.56 -23.00
C ARG A 195 29.18 -34.59 -22.19
N PHE A 196 29.25 -35.00 -20.94
CA PHE A 196 28.07 -35.10 -20.07
C PHE A 196 27.56 -33.71 -19.59
N ASN A 197 28.44 -32.78 -19.32
CA ASN A 197 28.08 -31.44 -18.84
C ASN A 197 27.55 -30.51 -19.95
N LYS A 198 27.76 -30.86 -21.23
CA LYS A 198 27.33 -30.06 -22.37
C LYS A 198 25.83 -29.73 -22.34
N TYR A 199 24.98 -30.70 -22.06
CA TYR A 199 23.54 -30.52 -22.00
C TYR A 199 23.13 -29.67 -20.78
N LEU A 200 23.79 -29.83 -19.65
CA LEU A 200 23.53 -29.07 -18.43
C LEU A 200 23.93 -27.59 -18.61
N TYR A 201 25.05 -27.32 -19.28
CA TYR A 201 25.46 -25.96 -19.64
C TYR A 201 24.50 -25.33 -20.65
N LEU A 202 24.08 -26.06 -21.68
CA LEU A 202 23.12 -25.58 -22.66
C LEU A 202 21.79 -25.23 -22.00
N TYR A 203 21.27 -26.07 -21.12
CA TYR A 203 20.07 -25.79 -20.32
C TYR A 203 20.22 -24.53 -19.46
N SER A 204 21.37 -24.40 -18.77
CA SER A 204 21.66 -23.23 -17.94
C SER A 204 21.75 -21.94 -18.76
N ILE A 205 22.34 -21.99 -19.95
CA ILE A 205 22.40 -20.83 -20.86
C ILE A 205 21.02 -20.42 -21.34
N ILE A 206 20.20 -21.37 -21.75
CA ILE A 206 18.82 -21.12 -22.22
C ILE A 206 17.98 -20.52 -21.08
N THR A 207 18.07 -21.10 -19.88
CA THR A 207 17.35 -20.62 -18.70
C THR A 207 17.81 -19.20 -18.31
N ALA A 208 19.10 -18.95 -18.29
CA ALA A 208 19.64 -17.62 -18.00
C ALA A 208 19.20 -16.60 -19.06
N ALA A 209 19.29 -16.93 -20.35
CA ALA A 209 18.82 -16.07 -21.42
C ALA A 209 17.32 -15.76 -21.32
N PHE A 210 16.50 -16.76 -20.99
CA PHE A 210 15.07 -16.61 -20.76
C PHE A 210 14.79 -15.68 -19.57
N LEU A 211 15.44 -15.89 -18.42
CA LEU A 211 15.27 -15.04 -17.24
C LEU A 211 15.69 -13.60 -17.51
N LEU A 212 16.83 -13.43 -18.21
CA LEU A 212 17.37 -12.10 -18.51
C LEU A 212 16.55 -11.36 -19.58
N SER A 213 15.94 -12.07 -20.53
CA SER A 213 15.04 -11.47 -21.50
C SER A 213 13.86 -10.74 -20.84
N ARG A 214 13.39 -11.20 -19.67
CA ARG A 214 12.31 -10.53 -18.90
C ARG A 214 12.73 -9.14 -18.45
N TYR A 215 13.99 -8.94 -18.06
CA TYR A 215 14.51 -7.62 -17.70
C TYR A 215 14.62 -6.71 -18.92
N PHE A 216 15.00 -7.26 -20.09
CA PHE A 216 14.99 -6.53 -21.34
C PHE A 216 13.59 -6.03 -21.69
N PHE A 217 12.58 -6.88 -21.63
CA PHE A 217 11.19 -6.47 -21.87
C PHE A 217 10.67 -5.49 -20.81
N ALA A 218 11.14 -5.55 -19.57
CA ALA A 218 10.78 -4.61 -18.52
C ALA A 218 11.20 -3.16 -18.82
N ILE A 219 12.19 -2.92 -19.68
CA ILE A 219 12.60 -1.58 -20.13
C ILE A 219 11.47 -0.89 -20.91
N PHE A 220 10.71 -1.67 -21.67
CA PHE A 220 9.60 -1.17 -22.51
C PHE A 220 8.29 -1.03 -21.75
N TYR A 221 8.26 -1.49 -20.48
CA TYR A 221 7.05 -1.37 -19.67
C TYR A 221 6.68 0.09 -19.44
N ARG A 222 5.47 0.42 -19.78
CA ARG A 222 4.86 1.73 -19.48
C ARG A 222 3.73 1.53 -18.49
N PRO A 223 3.73 2.24 -17.33
CA PRO A 223 2.61 2.16 -16.41
C PRO A 223 1.34 2.70 -17.07
N VAL A 224 0.23 2.04 -16.77
CA VAL A 224 -1.08 2.49 -17.24
C VAL A 224 -1.39 3.84 -16.60
N LYS A 225 -1.85 4.81 -17.39
CA LYS A 225 -2.24 6.13 -16.89
C LYS A 225 -3.49 6.00 -16.01
N VAL A 226 -3.47 6.67 -14.88
CA VAL A 226 -4.64 6.74 -14.00
C VAL A 226 -5.62 7.76 -14.56
N ASP A 227 -6.82 7.29 -14.84
CA ASP A 227 -7.97 8.11 -15.19
C ASP A 227 -8.90 8.17 -13.96
N MET A 228 -9.07 9.37 -13.44
CA MET A 228 -9.86 9.58 -12.22
C MET A 228 -11.36 9.34 -12.44
N ASP A 229 -11.84 9.49 -13.67
CA ASP A 229 -13.25 9.32 -14.04
C ASP A 229 -13.61 7.85 -14.28
N TYR A 230 -12.61 7.00 -14.53
CA TYR A 230 -12.83 5.58 -14.75
C TYR A 230 -12.96 4.85 -13.40
N THR A 231 -14.20 4.61 -13.00
CA THR A 231 -14.56 3.97 -11.73
C THR A 231 -15.61 2.86 -11.93
N PRO A 232 -15.25 1.71 -12.51
CA PRO A 232 -16.15 0.56 -12.62
C PRO A 232 -16.54 0.03 -11.23
N GLY A 233 -17.64 -0.73 -11.13
CA GLY A 233 -18.03 -1.40 -9.88
C GLY A 233 -17.03 -2.49 -9.49
N VAL A 234 -16.66 -2.56 -8.21
CA VAL A 234 -15.67 -3.50 -7.66
C VAL A 234 -16.22 -4.18 -6.41
N SER A 235 -16.09 -5.50 -6.32
CA SER A 235 -16.32 -6.26 -5.08
C SER A 235 -15.00 -6.78 -4.53
N ILE A 236 -14.66 -6.37 -3.30
CA ILE A 236 -13.50 -6.87 -2.56
C ILE A 236 -13.95 -8.06 -1.72
N ILE A 237 -13.21 -9.17 -1.79
CA ILE A 237 -13.48 -10.38 -1.03
C ILE A 237 -12.30 -10.65 -0.10
N ILE A 238 -12.58 -10.75 1.20
CA ILE A 238 -11.59 -10.95 2.27
C ILE A 238 -11.90 -12.30 2.94
N PRO A 239 -11.18 -13.40 2.62
CA PRO A 239 -11.28 -14.64 3.37
C PRO A 239 -10.55 -14.48 4.71
N CYS A 240 -11.19 -14.83 5.82
CA CYS A 240 -10.67 -14.70 7.16
C CYS A 240 -10.66 -16.06 7.87
N PHE A 241 -9.55 -16.41 8.51
CA PHE A 241 -9.47 -17.56 9.41
C PHE A 241 -8.43 -17.30 10.49
N ASN A 242 -8.86 -17.14 11.75
CA ASN A 242 -8.02 -16.89 12.92
C ASN A 242 -7.10 -15.66 12.77
N GLU A 243 -7.69 -14.49 12.45
CA GLU A 243 -6.99 -13.22 12.23
C GLU A 243 -7.51 -12.10 13.14
N GLU A 244 -7.86 -12.40 14.38
CA GLU A 244 -8.43 -11.45 15.35
C GLU A 244 -7.63 -10.14 15.50
N LYS A 245 -6.29 -10.20 15.28
CA LYS A 245 -5.40 -9.04 15.42
C LYS A 245 -5.46 -8.07 14.26
N TRP A 246 -5.75 -8.55 13.04
CA TRP A 246 -5.54 -7.77 11.83
C TRP A 246 -6.80 -7.49 11.04
N ILE A 247 -7.81 -8.35 11.18
CA ILE A 247 -9.00 -8.30 10.33
C ILE A 247 -9.72 -6.95 10.36
N GLN A 248 -9.81 -6.29 11.50
CA GLN A 248 -10.48 -4.99 11.61
C GLN A 248 -9.77 -3.93 10.77
N ARG A 249 -8.43 -3.91 10.80
CA ARG A 249 -7.62 -2.97 9.99
C ARG A 249 -7.73 -3.26 8.50
N THR A 250 -7.74 -4.54 8.13
CA THR A 250 -7.92 -4.94 6.73
C THR A 250 -9.27 -4.48 6.20
N ILE A 251 -10.35 -4.68 6.96
CA ILE A 251 -11.70 -4.21 6.60
C ILE A 251 -11.70 -2.69 6.43
N LEU A 252 -11.15 -1.95 7.40
CA LEU A 252 -11.05 -0.49 7.30
C LEU A 252 -10.27 -0.06 6.07
N GLY A 253 -9.15 -0.68 5.76
CA GLY A 253 -8.35 -0.38 4.58
C GLY A 253 -9.10 -0.61 3.28
N CYS A 254 -9.91 -1.66 3.23
CA CYS A 254 -10.76 -1.95 2.07
C CYS A 254 -11.93 -0.99 1.93
N VAL A 255 -12.55 -0.57 3.03
CA VAL A 255 -13.64 0.40 3.04
C VAL A 255 -13.15 1.81 2.70
N ASN A 256 -11.92 2.15 3.09
CA ASN A 256 -11.33 3.49 3.02
C ASN A 256 -10.59 3.80 1.73
N GLN A 257 -10.87 3.09 0.68
CA GLN A 257 -10.27 3.36 -0.62
C GLN A 257 -10.73 4.72 -1.18
N ASP A 258 -9.85 5.42 -1.89
CA ASP A 258 -10.17 6.58 -2.73
C ASP A 258 -10.98 6.13 -3.95
N TYR A 259 -12.23 5.70 -3.68
CA TYR A 259 -13.14 5.15 -4.67
C TYR A 259 -14.58 5.52 -4.32
N PRO A 260 -15.49 5.71 -5.30
CA PRO A 260 -16.89 6.01 -5.03
C PRO A 260 -17.54 4.92 -4.17
N PRO A 261 -18.18 5.29 -3.04
CA PRO A 261 -18.76 4.32 -2.11
C PRO A 261 -19.82 3.42 -2.73
N ASP A 262 -20.62 3.96 -3.63
CA ASP A 262 -21.70 3.26 -4.36
C ASP A 262 -21.18 2.21 -5.36
N LYS A 263 -19.89 2.30 -5.72
CA LYS A 263 -19.23 1.40 -6.66
C LYS A 263 -18.24 0.43 -6.01
N LEU A 264 -18.17 0.40 -4.68
CA LEU A 264 -17.24 -0.43 -3.94
C LEU A 264 -17.97 -1.27 -2.90
N GLN A 265 -18.00 -2.59 -3.12
CA GLN A 265 -18.51 -3.57 -2.16
C GLN A 265 -17.35 -4.24 -1.43
N VAL A 266 -17.52 -4.51 -0.13
CA VAL A 266 -16.55 -5.28 0.70
C VAL A 266 -17.28 -6.47 1.30
N ILE A 267 -16.76 -7.67 1.08
CA ILE A 267 -17.33 -8.94 1.53
C ILE A 267 -16.28 -9.63 2.40
N VAL A 268 -16.60 -9.86 3.65
CA VAL A 268 -15.74 -10.60 4.58
C VAL A 268 -16.32 -12.00 4.78
N VAL A 269 -15.53 -13.01 4.51
CA VAL A 269 -15.95 -14.41 4.70
C VAL A 269 -15.12 -15.03 5.79
N ASP A 270 -15.74 -15.28 6.94
CA ASP A 270 -15.14 -16.03 8.04
C ASP A 270 -15.22 -17.52 7.76
N ASP A 271 -14.06 -18.16 7.67
CA ASP A 271 -13.95 -19.61 7.38
C ASP A 271 -14.02 -20.44 8.68
N HIS A 272 -15.02 -20.16 9.50
CA HIS A 272 -15.26 -20.82 10.78
C HIS A 272 -14.08 -20.66 11.75
N SER A 273 -13.71 -19.41 12.03
CA SER A 273 -12.63 -19.07 12.98
C SER A 273 -12.92 -19.57 14.38
N THR A 274 -11.87 -19.97 15.07
CA THR A 274 -11.94 -20.46 16.48
C THR A 274 -11.49 -19.41 17.49
N ASP A 275 -10.93 -18.31 17.03
CA ASP A 275 -10.55 -17.14 17.82
C ASP A 275 -11.66 -16.06 17.81
N LYS A 276 -11.35 -14.82 18.17
CA LYS A 276 -12.29 -13.71 18.17
C LYS A 276 -12.44 -13.02 16.82
N SER A 277 -11.99 -13.59 15.71
CA SER A 277 -12.05 -12.98 14.39
C SER A 277 -13.47 -12.57 14.00
N LEU A 278 -14.45 -13.48 14.16
CA LEU A 278 -15.83 -13.20 13.83
C LEU A 278 -16.45 -12.09 14.69
N GLU A 279 -16.13 -12.08 16.00
CA GLU A 279 -16.55 -11.02 16.93
C GLU A 279 -15.98 -9.66 16.48
N LYS A 280 -14.70 -9.63 16.11
CA LYS A 280 -14.00 -8.45 15.62
C LYS A 280 -14.53 -7.93 14.28
N ILE A 281 -14.95 -8.82 13.39
CA ILE A 281 -15.60 -8.45 12.13
C ILE A 281 -16.93 -7.72 12.41
N LYS A 282 -17.76 -8.30 13.28
CA LYS A 282 -19.06 -7.70 13.67
C LYS A 282 -18.87 -6.35 14.35
N GLU A 283 -17.98 -6.29 15.34
CA GLU A 283 -17.68 -5.07 16.11
C GLU A 283 -17.28 -3.90 15.18
N ILE A 284 -16.38 -4.13 14.21
CA ILE A 284 -15.93 -3.06 13.33
C ILE A 284 -17.02 -2.60 12.36
N ILE A 285 -17.84 -3.53 11.84
CA ILE A 285 -18.94 -3.19 10.94
C ILE A 285 -20.00 -2.37 11.69
N ASP A 286 -20.43 -2.82 12.89
CA ASP A 286 -21.38 -2.10 13.73
C ASP A 286 -20.87 -0.69 14.08
N ARG A 287 -19.58 -0.56 14.41
CA ARG A 287 -18.96 0.72 14.70
C ARG A 287 -18.94 1.64 13.48
N MET A 288 -18.64 1.10 12.28
CA MET A 288 -18.70 1.87 11.04
C MET A 288 -20.11 2.30 10.68
N GLU A 289 -21.12 1.47 10.92
CA GLU A 289 -22.53 1.82 10.69
C GLU A 289 -23.01 2.95 11.59
N GLN A 290 -22.57 2.96 12.86
CA GLN A 290 -22.90 4.04 13.81
C GLN A 290 -22.25 5.38 13.44
N ASP A 291 -21.07 5.37 12.83
CA ASP A 291 -20.34 6.57 12.38
C ASP A 291 -20.53 6.83 10.86
N ASP A 292 -21.58 6.25 10.25
CA ASP A 292 -21.81 6.32 8.80
C ASP A 292 -22.16 7.74 8.34
N ARG A 293 -21.10 8.49 8.02
CA ARG A 293 -21.17 9.84 7.46
C ARG A 293 -21.19 9.78 5.93
N ASN A 294 -22.27 9.27 5.33
CA ASN A 294 -22.44 9.09 3.88
C ASN A 294 -21.55 8.00 3.25
N LEU A 295 -21.20 6.96 3.99
CA LEU A 295 -20.40 5.86 3.46
C LEU A 295 -21.23 4.67 2.99
N HIS A 296 -22.53 4.67 3.27
CA HIS A 296 -23.45 3.59 2.90
C HIS A 296 -22.94 2.20 3.33
N ILE A 297 -22.38 2.12 4.56
CA ILE A 297 -21.72 0.91 5.09
C ILE A 297 -22.67 -0.27 5.03
N LYS A 298 -23.90 -0.07 5.50
CA LYS A 298 -24.93 -1.11 5.54
C LYS A 298 -25.22 -1.77 4.19
N ASP A 299 -25.12 -1.02 3.10
CA ASP A 299 -25.45 -1.50 1.76
C ASP A 299 -24.26 -2.15 1.03
N ARG A 300 -23.04 -1.80 1.45
CA ARG A 300 -21.81 -2.17 0.72
C ARG A 300 -20.84 -3.06 1.50
N VAL A 301 -20.96 -3.17 2.82
CA VAL A 301 -20.14 -4.06 3.63
C VAL A 301 -21.00 -5.24 4.10
N THR A 302 -20.56 -6.44 3.78
CA THR A 302 -21.27 -7.66 4.11
C THR A 302 -20.30 -8.67 4.71
N TRP A 303 -20.75 -9.40 5.70
CA TRP A 303 -19.99 -10.53 6.24
C TRP A 303 -20.79 -11.82 6.13
N TYR A 304 -20.07 -12.95 6.04
CA TYR A 304 -20.66 -14.29 5.99
C TYR A 304 -19.76 -15.26 6.78
N GLU A 305 -20.36 -16.07 7.62
CA GLU A 305 -19.70 -17.13 8.38
C GLU A 305 -19.95 -18.48 7.70
N GLN A 306 -18.88 -19.21 7.41
CA GLN A 306 -19.01 -20.57 6.89
C GLN A 306 -19.45 -21.55 8.00
N PRO A 307 -20.31 -22.55 7.69
CA PRO A 307 -20.77 -23.52 8.68
C PRO A 307 -19.66 -24.46 9.18
N LYS A 308 -18.56 -24.55 8.45
CA LYS A 308 -17.36 -25.32 8.79
C LYS A 308 -16.15 -24.72 8.08
N ASN A 309 -14.96 -24.96 8.60
CA ASN A 309 -13.73 -24.60 7.90
C ASN A 309 -13.60 -25.39 6.60
N GLY A 310 -13.58 -24.68 5.48
CA GLY A 310 -13.44 -25.21 4.13
C GLY A 310 -12.11 -24.83 3.47
N GLY A 311 -11.35 -23.95 4.11
CA GLY A 311 -10.11 -23.37 3.61
C GLY A 311 -10.33 -22.17 2.69
N LYS A 312 -9.25 -21.45 2.43
CA LYS A 312 -9.25 -20.17 1.70
C LYS A 312 -10.03 -20.22 0.37
N ARG A 313 -9.94 -21.32 -0.38
CA ARG A 313 -10.64 -21.43 -1.68
C ARG A 313 -12.15 -21.48 -1.53
N GLU A 314 -12.66 -22.21 -0.55
CA GLU A 314 -14.10 -22.30 -0.27
C GLU A 314 -14.62 -20.95 0.24
N ALA A 315 -13.84 -20.26 1.10
CA ALA A 315 -14.18 -18.92 1.56
C ALA A 315 -14.25 -17.90 0.41
N LEU A 316 -13.29 -17.94 -0.52
CA LEU A 316 -13.33 -17.10 -1.73
C LEU A 316 -14.54 -17.44 -2.62
N ALA A 317 -14.86 -18.72 -2.80
CA ALA A 317 -16.02 -19.16 -3.58
C ALA A 317 -17.35 -18.72 -2.94
N ALA A 318 -17.44 -18.72 -1.60
CA ALA A 318 -18.59 -18.20 -0.88
C ALA A 318 -18.74 -16.67 -1.09
N GLY A 319 -17.63 -15.93 -0.96
CA GLY A 319 -17.62 -14.49 -1.22
C GLY A 319 -18.00 -14.13 -2.65
N LEU A 320 -17.56 -14.93 -3.64
CA LEU A 320 -17.92 -14.74 -5.04
C LEU A 320 -19.44 -14.78 -5.28
N LYS A 321 -20.16 -15.65 -4.59
CA LYS A 321 -21.63 -15.73 -4.69
C LYS A 321 -22.35 -14.51 -4.15
N LEU A 322 -21.70 -13.74 -3.28
CA LEU A 322 -22.24 -12.51 -2.67
C LEU A 322 -21.82 -11.25 -3.43
N ALA A 323 -20.89 -11.38 -4.38
CA ALA A 323 -20.36 -10.25 -5.14
C ALA A 323 -21.43 -9.67 -6.09
N LYS A 324 -21.57 -8.33 -6.06
CA LYS A 324 -22.53 -7.58 -6.90
C LYS A 324 -21.88 -7.06 -8.19
N HIS A 325 -20.56 -6.95 -8.23
CA HIS A 325 -19.81 -6.36 -9.34
C HIS A 325 -18.99 -7.40 -10.09
N GLU A 326 -18.75 -7.15 -11.37
CA GLU A 326 -18.00 -8.03 -12.26
C GLU A 326 -16.50 -8.05 -11.90
N LEU A 327 -15.93 -6.87 -11.53
CA LEU A 327 -14.54 -6.82 -11.11
C LEU A 327 -14.40 -7.26 -9.67
N LEU A 328 -13.57 -8.27 -9.45
CA LEU A 328 -13.30 -8.87 -8.16
C LEU A 328 -11.89 -8.58 -7.72
N VAL A 329 -11.73 -8.20 -6.45
CA VAL A 329 -10.42 -8.00 -5.82
C VAL A 329 -10.33 -8.94 -4.61
N PHE A 330 -9.31 -9.75 -4.57
CA PHE A 330 -9.03 -10.65 -3.45
C PHE A 330 -7.97 -10.05 -2.56
N VAL A 331 -8.25 -9.94 -1.26
CA VAL A 331 -7.36 -9.34 -0.26
C VAL A 331 -7.22 -10.30 0.90
N ASP A 332 -5.99 -10.60 1.31
CA ASP A 332 -5.75 -11.44 2.47
C ASP A 332 -6.11 -10.71 3.76
N SER A 333 -6.60 -11.43 4.77
CA SER A 333 -7.12 -10.88 6.04
C SER A 333 -6.08 -10.15 6.89
N ASP A 334 -4.80 -10.29 6.56
CA ASP A 334 -3.66 -9.62 7.19
C ASP A 334 -2.96 -8.61 6.27
N SER A 335 -3.54 -8.31 5.12
CA SER A 335 -2.98 -7.40 4.12
C SER A 335 -3.67 -6.03 4.16
N PHE A 336 -2.87 -4.96 4.07
CA PHE A 336 -3.37 -3.59 4.10
C PHE A 336 -3.29 -2.97 2.71
N LEU A 337 -4.43 -2.51 2.21
CA LEU A 337 -4.48 -1.83 0.94
C LEU A 337 -3.99 -0.37 1.06
N SER A 338 -3.16 0.07 0.13
CA SER A 338 -2.93 1.50 -0.08
C SER A 338 -4.25 2.20 -0.36
N PRO A 339 -4.49 3.42 0.13
CA PRO A 339 -5.73 4.17 -0.12
C PRO A 339 -6.07 4.34 -1.60
N PHE A 340 -5.11 4.21 -2.49
CA PHE A 340 -5.27 4.34 -3.94
C PHE A 340 -5.22 2.99 -4.69
N ALA A 341 -5.21 1.87 -3.97
CA ALA A 341 -5.00 0.57 -4.56
C ALA A 341 -6.10 0.20 -5.56
N ILE A 342 -7.36 0.37 -5.18
CA ILE A 342 -8.49 0.04 -6.05
C ILE A 342 -8.51 0.94 -7.29
N ARG A 343 -8.28 2.25 -7.12
CA ARG A 343 -8.21 3.19 -8.24
C ARG A 343 -7.13 2.80 -9.26
N ASN A 344 -6.00 2.31 -8.78
CA ASN A 344 -4.88 1.89 -9.64
C ASN A 344 -5.13 0.53 -10.30
N VAL A 345 -5.66 -0.44 -9.56
CA VAL A 345 -5.82 -1.81 -10.05
C VAL A 345 -6.90 -1.96 -11.10
N VAL A 346 -7.89 -1.06 -11.12
CA VAL A 346 -8.96 -1.10 -12.14
C VAL A 346 -8.53 -0.52 -13.49
N GLN A 347 -7.51 0.33 -13.55
CA GLN A 347 -7.14 1.04 -14.79
C GLN A 347 -6.82 0.12 -15.99
N PRO A 348 -6.09 -1.00 -15.82
CA PRO A 348 -5.83 -1.91 -16.93
C PRO A 348 -7.08 -2.52 -17.56
N PHE A 349 -8.19 -2.64 -16.82
CA PHE A 349 -9.45 -3.19 -17.30
C PHE A 349 -10.24 -2.25 -18.26
N LYS A 350 -9.69 -1.08 -18.58
CA LYS A 350 -10.13 -0.32 -19.75
C LYS A 350 -9.91 -1.10 -21.04
N ASP A 351 -8.90 -1.93 -21.08
CA ASP A 351 -8.69 -2.93 -22.10
C ASP A 351 -9.63 -4.12 -21.84
N LYS A 352 -10.54 -4.37 -22.75
CA LYS A 352 -11.54 -5.47 -22.64
C LYS A 352 -10.90 -6.86 -22.71
N GLU A 353 -9.69 -6.97 -23.21
CA GLU A 353 -8.94 -8.22 -23.29
C GLU A 353 -8.20 -8.53 -21.96
N MET A 354 -8.18 -7.58 -21.02
CA MET A 354 -7.52 -7.75 -19.72
C MET A 354 -8.33 -8.67 -18.81
N GLY A 355 -7.87 -9.90 -18.65
CA GLY A 355 -8.52 -10.91 -17.82
C GLY A 355 -8.15 -10.87 -16.33
N GLY A 356 -7.02 -10.27 -15.97
CA GLY A 356 -6.58 -10.20 -14.57
C GLY A 356 -5.36 -9.32 -14.37
N VAL A 357 -5.26 -8.75 -13.16
CA VAL A 357 -4.17 -7.88 -12.74
C VAL A 357 -3.71 -8.27 -11.35
N CYS A 358 -2.41 -8.33 -11.13
CA CYS A 358 -1.84 -8.55 -9.82
C CYS A 358 -1.34 -7.22 -9.24
N GLY A 359 -1.76 -6.90 -8.03
CA GLY A 359 -1.22 -5.77 -7.27
C GLY A 359 0.24 -6.02 -6.85
N ARG A 360 0.94 -4.94 -6.57
CA ARG A 360 2.27 -5.01 -5.95
C ARG A 360 2.08 -5.14 -4.44
N THR A 361 2.74 -6.12 -3.85
CA THR A 361 2.84 -6.26 -2.40
C THR A 361 4.17 -5.69 -1.94
N ASP A 362 4.14 -4.71 -1.05
CA ASP A 362 5.31 -4.15 -0.40
C ASP A 362 5.32 -4.59 1.07
N VAL A 363 6.51 -4.79 1.62
CA VAL A 363 6.65 -5.13 3.05
C VAL A 363 6.31 -3.89 3.86
N ALA A 364 5.39 -4.02 4.83
CA ALA A 364 4.88 -2.90 5.62
C ALA A 364 5.97 -2.13 6.40
N ASN A 365 7.11 -2.74 6.67
CA ASN A 365 8.23 -2.15 7.39
C ASN A 365 9.45 -1.85 6.50
N THR A 366 9.24 -1.44 5.25
CA THR A 366 10.26 -1.20 4.21
C THR A 366 11.43 -0.31 4.66
N TYR A 367 11.21 0.59 5.62
CA TYR A 367 12.23 1.55 6.05
C TYR A 367 12.99 1.17 7.32
N THR A 368 12.75 -0.01 7.89
CA THR A 368 13.34 -0.43 9.17
C THR A 368 14.81 -0.80 9.03
N ASN A 369 15.20 -1.46 7.93
CA ASN A 369 16.60 -1.83 7.67
C ASN A 369 16.88 -2.03 6.17
N GLY A 370 18.16 -2.29 5.82
CA GLY A 370 18.59 -2.47 4.43
C GLY A 370 17.97 -3.68 3.73
N LEU A 371 17.64 -4.76 4.47
CA LEU A 371 17.03 -5.97 3.93
C LEU A 371 15.54 -5.79 3.61
N THR A 372 14.84 -4.96 4.37
CA THR A 372 13.42 -4.67 4.11
C THR A 372 13.22 -3.66 2.97
N LYS A 373 14.32 -3.02 2.52
CA LYS A 373 14.32 -2.11 1.36
C LYS A 373 14.45 -2.80 0.00
N MET A 374 14.87 -4.07 0.00
CA MET A 374 15.01 -4.89 -1.20
C MET A 374 13.67 -5.47 -1.65
#